data_ab6fc5892d5529289a1b6ce85a8a3ef9
#
_entry.id   ab6fc5892d5529289a1b6ce85a8a3ef9
#
_cell.length_a   1.000
_cell.length_b   1.000
_cell.length_c   1.000
_cell.angle_alpha   90.00
_cell.angle_beta   90.00
_cell.angle_gamma   90.00
#
_symmetry.space_group_name_H-M   'P 1'
#
loop_
_entity.id
_entity.type
_entity.pdbx_description
1 polymer ?
#
loop_
_entity_poly.entity_id
_entity_poly.type
_entity_poly.pdbx_seq_one_letter_code
_entity_poly.pdbx_strand_id
1 'polypeptide(L)'
;TDEYVKRNGIPSRDAYELFIKYVAGRRIAAHYARFDWNTVLVPETQRLGLEPWGRLGFCTWSLARRALPENPTHRLDALRAYYSLRGSQAHTALGDIEATTDLLTRIIFPRLSASGFTTIQGIAHFSKLLPVQYCHFIAQGYDEKKRVKRC
;
A
#
# COMPACT_ATOMS: atom_id res chain seq x y z
N THR A 1 -2.08 -24.78 4.41
CA THR A 1 -2.69 -25.68 5.42
C THR A 1 -1.84 -25.67 6.68
N ASP A 2 -2.42 -25.95 7.83
CA ASP A 2 -1.72 -26.01 9.12
C ASP A 2 -0.56 -27.03 9.12
N GLU A 3 -0.71 -28.12 8.40
CA GLU A 3 0.36 -29.11 8.22
C GLU A 3 1.56 -28.57 7.44
N TYR A 4 1.31 -27.74 6.43
CA TYR A 4 2.40 -27.09 5.68
C TYR A 4 3.18 -26.15 6.60
N VAL A 5 2.47 -25.35 7.40
CA VAL A 5 3.09 -24.41 8.35
C VAL A 5 3.87 -25.16 9.42
N LYS A 6 3.32 -26.26 9.95
CA LYS A 6 4.04 -27.10 10.94
C LYS A 6 5.34 -27.70 10.39
N ARG A 7 5.36 -28.05 9.10
CA ARG A 7 6.56 -28.68 8.48
C ARG A 7 7.59 -27.66 8.01
N ASN A 8 7.16 -26.49 7.54
CA ASN A 8 8.01 -25.53 6.82
C ASN A 8 8.10 -24.16 7.50
N GLY A 9 7.28 -23.93 8.52
CA GLY A 9 7.28 -22.68 9.26
C GLY A 9 8.46 -22.58 10.22
N ILE A 10 8.79 -21.36 10.59
CA ILE A 10 9.74 -21.05 11.66
C ILE A 10 8.99 -20.46 12.85
N PRO A 11 9.56 -20.49 14.06
CA PRO A 11 8.96 -19.84 15.24
C PRO A 11 8.62 -18.37 14.96
N SER A 12 7.48 -17.93 15.46
CA SER A 12 7.02 -16.53 15.22
C SER A 12 8.07 -15.49 15.60
N ARG A 13 8.79 -15.70 16.72
CA ARG A 13 9.85 -14.80 17.14
C ARG A 13 10.93 -14.65 16.06
N ASP A 14 11.42 -15.78 15.54
CA ASP A 14 12.48 -15.80 14.54
C ASP A 14 12.02 -15.13 13.24
N ALA A 15 10.75 -15.39 12.84
CA ALA A 15 10.16 -14.73 11.68
C ALA A 15 10.08 -13.21 11.85
N TYR A 16 9.68 -12.73 13.02
CA TYR A 16 9.60 -11.29 13.31
C TYR A 16 10.99 -10.65 13.39
N GLU A 17 11.97 -11.32 13.99
CA GLU A 17 13.35 -10.82 14.03
C GLU A 17 13.97 -10.72 12.64
N LEU A 18 13.74 -11.72 11.77
CA LEU A 18 14.14 -11.65 10.37
C LEU A 18 13.46 -10.50 9.63
N PHE A 19 12.15 -10.32 9.85
CA PHE A 19 11.39 -9.25 9.25
C PHE A 19 11.89 -7.88 9.69
N ILE A 20 12.16 -7.68 10.99
CA ILE A 20 12.73 -6.45 11.53
C ILE A 20 14.08 -6.13 10.87
N LYS A 21 14.96 -7.13 10.77
CA LYS A 21 16.26 -7.00 10.07
C LYS A 21 16.08 -6.63 8.60
N TYR A 22 15.13 -7.26 7.92
CA TYR A 22 14.83 -6.98 6.52
C TYR A 22 14.29 -5.57 6.30
N VAL A 23 13.38 -5.12 7.15
CA VAL A 23 12.83 -3.77 7.08
C VAL A 23 13.89 -2.71 7.39
N ALA A 24 14.76 -2.96 8.38
CA ALA A 24 15.91 -2.12 8.72
C ALA A 24 15.60 -0.61 8.74
N GLY A 25 14.54 -0.22 9.42
CA GLY A 25 14.10 1.17 9.54
C GLY A 25 13.41 1.75 8.28
N ARG A 26 13.24 0.96 7.22
CA ARG A 26 12.48 1.39 6.03
C ARG A 26 11.01 1.60 6.35
N ARG A 27 10.37 2.44 5.56
CA ARG A 27 8.92 2.63 5.65
C ARG A 27 8.21 1.46 4.97
N ILE A 28 7.10 1.02 5.56
CA ILE A 28 6.27 -0.06 5.05
C ILE A 28 5.03 0.55 4.41
N ALA A 29 4.66 0.03 3.26
CA ALA A 29 3.36 0.28 2.65
C ALA A 29 2.56 -1.03 2.62
N ALA A 30 1.27 -0.94 2.92
CA ALA A 30 0.36 -2.07 2.84
C ALA A 30 -1.01 -1.63 2.33
N HIS A 31 -1.74 -2.55 1.71
CA HIS A 31 -3.11 -2.28 1.29
C HIS A 31 -4.05 -2.53 2.46
N TYR A 32 -4.78 -1.49 2.88
CA TYR A 32 -5.54 -1.50 4.13
C TYR A 32 -4.65 -1.67 5.38
N ALA A 33 -3.54 -0.95 5.40
CA ALA A 33 -2.45 -1.04 6.39
C ALA A 33 -2.89 -1.00 7.87
N ARG A 34 -4.11 -0.53 8.17
CA ARG A 34 -4.68 -0.56 9.53
C ARG A 34 -4.79 -1.99 10.05
N PHE A 35 -5.16 -2.94 9.19
CA PHE A 35 -5.24 -4.35 9.57
C PHE A 35 -3.83 -4.90 9.86
N ASP A 36 -2.93 -4.77 8.90
CA ASP A 36 -1.57 -5.31 9.04
C ASP A 36 -0.84 -4.71 10.24
N TRP A 37 -0.97 -3.41 10.42
CA TRP A 37 -0.24 -2.69 11.47
C TRP A 37 -0.88 -2.86 12.85
N ASN A 38 -2.16 -2.50 13.00
CA ASN A 38 -2.79 -2.43 14.32
C ASN A 38 -3.32 -3.79 14.81
N THR A 39 -3.70 -4.68 13.87
CA THR A 39 -4.33 -5.96 14.24
C THR A 39 -3.31 -7.09 14.28
N VAL A 40 -2.25 -7.02 13.47
CA VAL A 40 -1.28 -8.12 13.35
C VAL A 40 0.08 -7.71 13.94
N LEU A 41 0.78 -6.76 13.31
CA LEU A 41 2.18 -6.50 13.61
C LEU A 41 2.41 -5.96 15.03
N VAL A 42 1.68 -4.94 15.44
CA VAL A 42 1.86 -4.33 16.77
C VAL A 42 1.50 -5.30 17.91
N PRO A 43 0.33 -5.95 17.92
CA PRO A 43 0.01 -6.90 18.99
C PRO A 43 0.97 -8.07 19.05
N GLU A 44 1.42 -8.57 17.90
CA GLU A 44 2.31 -9.73 17.87
C GLU A 44 3.72 -9.38 18.35
N THR A 45 4.25 -8.21 17.97
CA THR A 45 5.54 -7.75 18.53
C THR A 45 5.48 -7.55 20.05
N GLN A 46 4.37 -7.00 20.56
CA GLN A 46 4.15 -6.87 22.01
C GLN A 46 4.08 -8.24 22.70
N ARG A 47 3.31 -9.19 22.13
CA ARG A 47 3.23 -10.57 22.66
C ARG A 47 4.58 -11.26 22.69
N LEU A 48 5.44 -11.01 21.73
CA LEU A 48 6.79 -11.59 21.64
C LEU A 48 7.83 -10.84 22.49
N GLY A 49 7.46 -9.72 23.14
CA GLY A 49 8.40 -8.89 23.89
C GLY A 49 9.49 -8.28 22.99
N LEU A 50 9.13 -7.95 21.75
CA LEU A 50 10.02 -7.28 20.81
C LEU A 50 9.72 -5.78 20.81
N GLU A 51 10.77 -4.97 20.66
CA GLU A 51 10.58 -3.53 20.52
C GLU A 51 9.79 -3.18 19.23
N PRO A 52 8.94 -2.14 19.27
CA PRO A 52 8.25 -1.64 18.12
C PRO A 52 9.27 -1.20 17.06
N TRP A 53 9.16 -1.78 15.89
CA TRP A 53 10.09 -1.57 14.79
C TRP A 53 9.40 -0.88 13.62
N GLY A 54 10.18 -0.13 12.91
CA GLY A 54 9.76 0.45 11.65
C GLY A 54 8.76 1.60 11.80
N ARG A 55 8.43 2.17 10.68
CA ARG A 55 7.43 3.22 10.56
C ARG A 55 6.47 2.85 9.43
N LEU A 56 5.19 2.86 9.76
CA LEU A 56 4.18 2.84 8.71
C LEU A 56 4.42 4.02 7.76
N GLY A 57 4.67 3.73 6.51
CA GLY A 57 4.82 4.74 5.47
C GLY A 57 3.46 5.28 5.07
N PHE A 58 2.71 4.48 4.35
CA PHE A 58 1.38 4.85 3.89
C PHE A 58 0.50 3.62 3.63
N CYS A 59 -0.80 3.86 3.71
CA CYS A 59 -1.81 2.89 3.33
C CYS A 59 -2.16 3.07 1.85
N THR A 60 -1.92 2.05 1.04
CA THR A 60 -2.20 2.13 -0.41
C THR A 60 -3.69 2.21 -0.71
N TRP A 61 -4.55 1.67 0.16
CA TRP A 61 -5.99 1.88 0.08
C TRP A 61 -6.37 3.37 0.26
N SER A 62 -5.77 4.04 1.23
CA SER A 62 -6.00 5.48 1.44
C SER A 62 -5.49 6.33 0.27
N LEU A 63 -4.36 5.95 -0.31
CA LEU A 63 -3.82 6.57 -1.52
C LEU A 63 -4.74 6.33 -2.72
N ALA A 64 -5.17 5.08 -2.94
CA ALA A 64 -6.05 4.73 -4.04
C ALA A 64 -7.37 5.50 -3.98
N ARG A 65 -8.02 5.58 -2.82
CA ARG A 65 -9.25 6.38 -2.63
C ARG A 65 -9.11 7.85 -3.03
N ARG A 66 -7.91 8.39 -2.97
CA ARG A 66 -7.62 9.79 -3.27
C ARG A 66 -7.13 10.00 -4.69
N ALA A 67 -6.32 9.08 -5.18
CA ALA A 67 -5.66 9.19 -6.48
C ALA A 67 -6.47 8.58 -7.63
N LEU A 68 -7.49 7.76 -7.34
CA LEU A 68 -8.24 6.98 -8.32
C LEU A 68 -9.76 7.20 -8.17
N PRO A 69 -10.24 8.45 -8.39
CA PRO A 69 -11.66 8.78 -8.20
C PRO A 69 -12.59 8.05 -9.18
N GLU A 70 -12.08 7.54 -10.28
CA GLU A 70 -12.81 6.78 -11.28
C GLU A 70 -13.23 5.38 -10.81
N ASN A 71 -12.61 4.87 -9.74
CA ASN A 71 -12.93 3.54 -9.23
C ASN A 71 -14.04 3.59 -8.19
N PRO A 72 -15.13 2.83 -8.35
CA PRO A 72 -16.24 2.78 -7.38
C PRO A 72 -15.85 2.10 -6.07
N THR A 73 -14.85 1.25 -6.10
CA THR A 73 -14.28 0.56 -4.94
C THR A 73 -12.76 0.51 -5.03
N HIS A 74 -12.11 0.50 -3.88
CA HIS A 74 -10.66 0.51 -3.76
C HIS A 74 -10.12 -0.75 -3.07
N ARG A 75 -10.87 -1.84 -3.11
CA ARG A 75 -10.39 -3.17 -2.70
C ARG A 75 -9.33 -3.64 -3.68
N LEU A 76 -8.33 -4.37 -3.18
CA LEU A 76 -7.19 -4.79 -4.00
C LEU A 76 -7.61 -5.69 -5.17
N ASP A 77 -8.56 -6.59 -4.94
CA ASP A 77 -9.13 -7.46 -5.97
C ASP A 77 -9.79 -6.67 -7.11
N ALA A 78 -10.59 -5.66 -6.78
CA ALA A 78 -11.24 -4.81 -7.76
C ALA A 78 -10.24 -3.94 -8.54
N LEU A 79 -9.26 -3.35 -7.85
CA LEU A 79 -8.19 -2.59 -8.49
C LEU A 79 -7.31 -3.48 -9.39
N ARG A 80 -7.07 -4.73 -8.95
CA ARG A 80 -6.34 -5.72 -9.73
C ARG A 80 -7.03 -6.00 -11.05
N ALA A 81 -8.34 -6.24 -11.02
CA ALA A 81 -9.14 -6.46 -12.22
C ALA A 81 -9.18 -5.23 -13.13
N TYR A 82 -9.43 -4.05 -12.56
CA TYR A 82 -9.59 -2.80 -13.32
C TYR A 82 -8.31 -2.37 -14.05
N TYR A 83 -7.16 -2.44 -13.36
CA TYR A 83 -5.87 -2.00 -13.92
C TYR A 83 -5.03 -3.13 -14.49
N SER A 84 -5.54 -4.37 -14.52
CA SER A 84 -4.78 -5.56 -14.92
C SER A 84 -3.43 -5.61 -14.19
N LEU A 85 -3.48 -5.50 -12.85
CA LEU A 85 -2.27 -5.48 -12.04
C LEU A 85 -1.55 -6.82 -12.12
N ARG A 86 -0.23 -6.74 -12.25
CA ARG A 86 0.64 -7.91 -12.22
C ARG A 86 0.63 -8.53 -10.83
N GLY A 87 0.82 -9.81 -10.79
CA GLY A 87 0.93 -10.59 -9.56
C GLY A 87 0.53 -12.03 -9.80
N SER A 88 1.10 -12.91 -9.02
CA SER A 88 0.78 -14.32 -9.00
C SER A 88 -0.66 -14.56 -8.49
N GLN A 89 -0.94 -15.66 -7.86
CA GLN A 89 -2.28 -16.01 -7.41
C GLN A 89 -2.85 -14.98 -6.41
N ALA A 90 -4.07 -14.48 -6.66
CA ALA A 90 -4.80 -13.62 -5.73
C ALA A 90 -5.07 -14.34 -4.40
N HIS A 91 -5.18 -13.55 -3.32
CA HIS A 91 -5.35 -14.06 -1.95
C HIS A 91 -4.19 -14.93 -1.45
N THR A 92 -3.03 -14.77 -2.03
CA THR A 92 -1.76 -15.23 -1.46
C THR A 92 -0.96 -14.02 -1.01
N ALA A 93 -0.18 -14.16 0.05
CA ALA A 93 0.63 -13.05 0.57
C ALA A 93 1.55 -12.46 -0.51
N LEU A 94 2.21 -13.32 -1.29
CA LEU A 94 3.09 -12.89 -2.38
C LEU A 94 2.31 -12.19 -3.49
N GLY A 95 1.20 -12.78 -3.97
CA GLY A 95 0.40 -12.20 -5.03
C GLY A 95 -0.21 -10.86 -4.67
N ASP A 96 -0.59 -10.65 -3.41
CA ASP A 96 -1.14 -9.39 -2.93
C ASP A 96 -0.03 -8.33 -2.76
N ILE A 97 1.19 -8.72 -2.37
CA ILE A 97 2.37 -7.84 -2.35
C ILE A 97 2.74 -7.39 -3.76
N GLU A 98 2.78 -8.31 -4.72
CA GLU A 98 3.07 -8.02 -6.13
C GLU A 98 2.03 -7.06 -6.72
N ALA A 99 0.74 -7.33 -6.52
CA ALA A 99 -0.34 -6.46 -6.99
C ALA A 99 -0.29 -5.07 -6.32
N THR A 100 -0.01 -5.01 -5.02
CA THR A 100 0.14 -3.75 -4.29
C THR A 100 1.33 -2.94 -4.80
N THR A 101 2.44 -3.61 -5.07
CA THR A 101 3.64 -2.97 -5.64
C THR A 101 3.37 -2.44 -7.04
N ASP A 102 2.72 -3.23 -7.89
CA ASP A 102 2.36 -2.83 -9.25
C ASP A 102 1.36 -1.65 -9.26
N LEU A 103 0.37 -1.68 -8.34
CA LEU A 103 -0.55 -0.56 -8.14
C LEU A 103 0.18 0.73 -7.77
N LEU A 104 1.12 0.67 -6.83
CA LEU A 104 1.89 1.83 -6.42
C LEU A 104 2.78 2.37 -7.53
N THR A 105 3.57 1.49 -8.15
CA THR A 105 4.63 1.92 -9.08
C THR A 105 4.11 2.29 -10.45
N ARG A 106 3.11 1.59 -10.95
CA ARG A 106 2.57 1.79 -12.30
C ARG A 106 1.39 2.75 -12.36
N ILE A 107 0.61 2.86 -11.30
CA ILE A 107 -0.63 3.63 -11.31
C ILE A 107 -0.55 4.84 -10.39
N ILE A 108 -0.33 4.64 -9.08
CA ILE A 108 -0.49 5.70 -8.08
C ILE A 108 0.68 6.70 -8.14
N PHE A 109 1.92 6.25 -8.08
CA PHE A 109 3.07 7.16 -8.05
C PHE A 109 3.20 8.03 -9.31
N PRO A 110 2.98 7.53 -10.54
CA PRO A 110 2.96 8.40 -11.71
C PRO A 110 1.89 9.50 -11.63
N ARG A 111 0.69 9.20 -11.14
CA ARG A 111 -0.37 10.20 -10.96
C ARG A 111 -0.02 11.25 -9.91
N LEU A 112 0.50 10.80 -8.76
CA LEU A 112 0.92 11.71 -7.70
C LEU A 112 2.09 12.60 -8.14
N SER A 113 3.08 12.03 -8.81
CA SER A 113 4.21 12.77 -9.37
C SER A 113 3.76 13.83 -10.35
N ALA A 114 2.83 13.49 -11.23
CA ALA A 114 2.25 14.41 -12.19
C ALA A 114 1.43 15.55 -11.53
N SER A 115 0.95 15.32 -10.31
CA SER A 115 0.26 16.31 -9.48
C SER A 115 1.21 17.05 -8.51
N GLY A 116 2.53 16.86 -8.64
CA GLY A 116 3.55 17.54 -7.83
C GLY A 116 3.91 16.85 -6.51
N PHE A 117 3.34 15.67 -6.20
CA PHE A 117 3.66 14.90 -5.00
C PHE A 117 4.81 13.91 -5.29
N THR A 118 6.03 14.37 -5.26
CA THR A 118 7.23 13.59 -5.63
C THR A 118 8.05 13.09 -4.45
N THR A 119 7.74 13.55 -3.22
CA THR A 119 8.46 13.16 -2.01
C THR A 119 7.63 12.21 -1.14
N ILE A 120 8.31 11.39 -0.32
CA ILE A 120 7.63 10.52 0.65
C ILE A 120 6.76 11.32 1.62
N GLN A 121 7.22 12.49 2.04
CA GLN A 121 6.45 13.40 2.90
C GLN A 121 5.21 13.93 2.20
N GLY A 122 5.34 14.33 0.94
CA GLY A 122 4.21 14.77 0.11
C GLY A 122 3.18 13.66 -0.11
N ILE A 123 3.63 12.45 -0.42
CA ILE A 123 2.76 11.28 -0.58
C ILE A 123 2.06 10.93 0.73
N ALA A 124 2.77 10.96 1.86
CA ALA A 124 2.18 10.71 3.17
C ALA A 124 1.15 11.79 3.55
N HIS A 125 1.42 13.05 3.24
CA HIS A 125 0.50 14.18 3.41
C HIS A 125 -0.78 13.96 2.57
N PHE A 126 -0.63 13.69 1.29
CA PHE A 126 -1.74 13.36 0.39
C PHE A 126 -2.58 12.19 0.91
N SER A 127 -1.94 11.15 1.41
CA SER A 127 -2.59 9.93 1.92
C SER A 127 -3.44 10.16 3.17
N LYS A 128 -3.05 11.08 4.06
CA LYS A 128 -3.61 11.19 5.41
C LYS A 128 -4.32 12.49 5.70
N LEU A 129 -3.79 13.61 5.22
CA LEU A 129 -4.16 14.93 5.68
C LEU A 129 -5.07 15.69 4.73
N LEU A 130 -4.97 15.46 3.43
CA LEU A 130 -5.84 16.14 2.48
C LEU A 130 -7.25 15.53 2.46
N PRO A 131 -8.31 16.35 2.41
CA PRO A 131 -9.67 15.86 2.18
C PRO A 131 -9.78 15.07 0.87
N VAL A 132 -10.58 14.01 0.86
CA VAL A 132 -10.73 13.14 -0.33
C VAL A 132 -11.22 13.92 -1.54
N GLN A 133 -12.22 14.78 -1.36
CA GLN A 133 -12.78 15.61 -2.44
C GLN A 133 -11.72 16.54 -3.05
N TYR A 134 -10.85 17.12 -2.23
CA TYR A 134 -9.76 17.96 -2.71
C TYR A 134 -8.72 17.16 -3.52
N CYS A 135 -8.43 15.93 -3.07
CA CYS A 135 -7.55 15.04 -3.82
C CYS A 135 -8.16 14.64 -5.17
N HIS A 136 -9.46 14.43 -5.23
CA HIS A 136 -10.18 14.14 -6.48
C HIS A 136 -10.09 15.33 -7.44
N PHE A 137 -10.27 16.55 -6.94
CA PHE A 137 -10.11 17.76 -7.75
C PHE A 137 -8.70 17.87 -8.35
N ILE A 138 -7.66 17.64 -7.55
CA ILE A 138 -6.27 17.62 -8.02
C ILE A 138 -6.07 16.53 -9.11
N ALA A 139 -6.58 15.33 -8.88
CA ALA A 139 -6.44 14.21 -9.81
C ALA A 139 -7.19 14.46 -11.13
N GLN A 140 -8.38 15.07 -11.09
CA GLN A 140 -9.18 15.43 -12.25
C GLN A 140 -8.57 16.60 -13.02
N GLY A 141 -8.08 17.63 -12.35
CA GLY A 141 -7.42 18.78 -12.97
C GLY A 141 -6.16 18.40 -13.75
N TYR A 142 -5.55 17.26 -13.42
CA TYR A 142 -4.46 16.69 -14.20
C TYR A 142 -4.92 16.13 -15.55
N ASP A 143 -6.07 15.49 -15.61
CA ASP A 143 -6.63 14.95 -16.86
C ASP A 143 -7.15 16.07 -17.79
N GLU A 144 -7.71 17.15 -17.23
CA GLU A 144 -8.13 18.32 -18.01
C GLU A 144 -6.95 19.04 -18.66
N LYS A 145 -5.82 19.21 -17.95
CA LYS A 145 -4.60 19.80 -18.54
C LYS A 145 -4.00 18.99 -19.67
N LYS A 146 -4.19 17.66 -19.68
CA LYS A 146 -3.81 16.80 -20.81
C LYS A 146 -4.77 16.89 -21.98
N ARG A 147 -6.06 17.14 -21.75
CA ARG A 147 -7.04 17.36 -22.82
C ARG A 147 -6.78 18.63 -23.58
N VAL A 148 -6.43 19.71 -22.89
CA VAL A 148 -6.14 21.02 -23.51
C VAL A 148 -4.84 21.02 -24.34
N LYS A 149 -3.91 20.08 -24.12
CA LYS A 149 -2.69 19.94 -24.94
C LYS A 149 -2.85 19.02 -26.17
N ARG A 150 -4.04 18.49 -26.41
CA ARG A 150 -4.37 17.64 -27.59
C ARG A 150 -5.35 18.30 -28.57
N CYS A 151 -5.62 19.60 -28.43
CA CYS A 151 -6.33 20.41 -29.43
C CYS A 151 -5.35 21.31 -30.16
#